data_4f3a25c71ede3786f5822fc84450760e
#
_entry.id   4f3a25c71ede3786f5822fc84450760e
#
_cell.length_a   1.000
_cell.length_b   1.000
_cell.length_c   1.000
_cell.angle_alpha   90.00
_cell.angle_beta   90.00
_cell.angle_gamma   90.00
#
_symmetry.space_group_name_H-M   'P 1'
#
loop_
_entity.id
_entity.type
_entity.pdbx_description
1 polymer ?
#
loop_
_entity_poly.entity_id
_entity_poly.type
_entity_poly.pdbx_seq_one_letter_code
_entity_poly.pdbx_strand_id
1 'polypeptide(L)'
;MANHSFNLVTEPWIPVLADGKHESHSLETLFDQPTSIRQLDIADPLERVSIMRLLLAIMYAARQEGYSSPAGAKRIMEAGRDQEIIDYLHAWAHRFDLMSETEPFLQVAGMMPQGKPKDYGFTRLHPAMQRPLWQTHDPYKPVTPAEAARMLLVCNMYDVAGVHTGMAGDRKPREANVPHRGWRRPEDSLLPSSTETTCGRP
;
A
#
# COMPACT_ATOMS: atom_id res chain seq x y z
N MET A 1 1.69 -11.68 -25.33
CA MET A 1 1.25 -10.43 -24.71
C MET A 1 2.45 -9.84 -24.02
N ALA A 2 2.75 -8.54 -24.19
CA ALA A 2 3.88 -7.93 -23.52
C ALA A 2 3.59 -7.97 -22.01
N ASN A 3 4.48 -8.56 -21.25
CA ASN A 3 4.38 -8.60 -19.79
C ASN A 3 4.66 -7.18 -19.28
N HIS A 4 3.61 -6.40 -19.03
CA HIS A 4 3.76 -5.05 -18.51
C HIS A 4 4.01 -5.15 -16.99
N SER A 5 5.29 -5.29 -16.61
CA SER A 5 5.72 -5.15 -15.22
C SER A 5 5.90 -3.68 -14.88
N PHE A 6 5.49 -3.27 -13.70
CA PHE A 6 5.79 -1.95 -13.12
C PHE A 6 6.19 -2.17 -11.66
N ASN A 7 7.49 -2.30 -11.43
CA ASN A 7 8.02 -2.60 -10.11
C ASN A 7 8.33 -1.32 -9.33
N LEU A 8 7.65 -1.12 -8.22
CA LEU A 8 7.75 0.08 -7.40
C LEU A 8 9.12 0.26 -6.71
N VAL A 9 9.94 -0.79 -6.68
CA VAL A 9 11.32 -0.70 -6.17
C VAL A 9 12.20 0.04 -7.15
N THR A 10 12.06 -0.23 -8.46
CA THR A 10 12.96 0.29 -9.50
C THR A 10 12.35 1.39 -10.36
N GLU A 11 11.03 1.38 -10.57
CA GLU A 11 10.35 2.36 -11.41
C GLU A 11 10.05 3.65 -10.63
N PRO A 12 10.18 4.84 -11.26
CA PRO A 12 9.90 6.11 -10.60
C PRO A 12 8.39 6.36 -10.47
N TRP A 13 7.90 6.52 -9.22
CA TRP A 13 6.47 6.74 -8.96
C TRP A 13 6.17 7.68 -7.79
N ILE A 14 7.17 8.01 -6.96
CA ILE A 14 7.03 8.89 -5.81
C ILE A 14 7.51 10.29 -6.19
N PRO A 15 6.62 11.29 -6.31
CA PRO A 15 7.03 12.67 -6.56
C PRO A 15 7.76 13.25 -5.34
N VAL A 16 8.91 13.84 -5.58
CA VAL A 16 9.77 14.44 -4.56
C VAL A 16 10.32 15.80 -5.01
N LEU A 17 10.65 16.63 -4.05
CA LEU A 17 11.49 17.81 -4.25
C LEU A 17 12.92 17.46 -3.84
N ALA A 18 13.78 17.22 -4.83
CA ALA A 18 15.18 16.90 -4.65
C ALA A 18 16.06 18.00 -5.23
N ASP A 19 16.99 18.54 -4.45
CA ASP A 19 17.92 19.61 -4.86
C ASP A 19 17.23 20.81 -5.55
N GLY A 20 16.01 21.12 -5.11
CA GLY A 20 15.20 22.22 -5.65
C GLY A 20 14.50 21.92 -6.98
N LYS A 21 14.50 20.66 -7.43
CA LYS A 21 13.82 20.19 -8.64
C LYS A 21 12.68 19.24 -8.29
N HIS A 22 11.62 19.28 -9.10
CA HIS A 22 10.51 18.34 -9.04
C HIS A 22 10.85 17.09 -9.83
N GLU A 23 11.01 15.96 -9.16
CA GLU A 23 11.40 14.69 -9.75
C GLU A 23 10.51 13.56 -9.25
N SER A 24 10.55 12.40 -9.91
CA SER A 24 9.92 11.18 -9.41
C SER A 24 10.98 10.15 -9.12
N HIS A 25 10.95 9.56 -7.93
CA HIS A 25 11.90 8.56 -7.49
C HIS A 25 11.23 7.19 -7.30
N SER A 26 12.01 6.12 -7.43
CA SER A 26 11.65 4.77 -7.01
C SER A 26 11.88 4.61 -5.50
N LEU A 27 11.40 3.50 -4.92
CA LEU A 27 11.72 3.19 -3.51
C LEU A 27 13.23 3.03 -3.31
N GLU A 28 13.91 2.35 -4.22
CA GLU A 28 15.37 2.16 -4.14
C GLU A 28 16.10 3.51 -4.16
N THR A 29 15.82 4.37 -5.15
CA THR A 29 16.47 5.68 -5.27
C THR A 29 16.21 6.56 -4.05
N LEU A 30 15.00 6.49 -3.49
CA LEU A 30 14.61 7.27 -2.32
C LEU A 30 15.42 6.90 -1.08
N PHE A 31 15.72 5.61 -0.87
CA PHE A 31 16.53 5.14 0.25
C PHE A 31 18.04 5.12 -0.04
N ASP A 32 18.45 5.14 -1.31
CA ASP A 32 19.86 5.24 -1.69
C ASP A 32 20.42 6.67 -1.57
N GLN A 33 19.56 7.67 -1.85
CA GLN A 33 19.96 9.08 -1.85
C GLN A 33 19.06 9.98 -0.98
N PRO A 34 18.83 9.65 0.28
CA PRO A 34 17.88 10.36 1.13
C PRO A 34 18.27 11.81 1.42
N THR A 35 19.57 12.14 1.34
CA THR A 35 20.08 13.50 1.66
C THR A 35 19.75 14.54 0.59
N SER A 36 19.51 14.13 -0.65
CA SER A 36 19.10 15.02 -1.74
C SER A 36 17.61 15.40 -1.67
N ILE A 37 16.81 14.58 -0.99
CA ILE A 37 15.36 14.71 -0.96
C ILE A 37 14.95 15.58 0.23
N ARG A 38 14.30 16.71 -0.05
CA ARG A 38 13.81 17.62 0.99
C ARG A 38 12.42 17.27 1.47
N GLN A 39 11.53 16.87 0.56
CA GLN A 39 10.14 16.54 0.89
C GLN A 39 9.48 15.72 -0.21
N LEU A 40 8.37 15.09 0.13
CA LEU A 40 7.44 14.53 -0.84
C LEU A 40 6.70 15.67 -1.54
N ASP A 41 6.74 15.70 -2.86
CA ASP A 41 6.08 16.70 -3.70
C ASP A 41 4.69 16.23 -4.13
N ILE A 42 3.83 16.05 -3.15
CA ILE A 42 2.48 15.51 -3.33
C ILE A 42 1.48 16.48 -2.73
N ALA A 43 0.62 17.03 -3.57
CA ALA A 43 -0.39 18.00 -3.15
C ALA A 43 -1.50 17.37 -2.30
N ASP A 44 -1.93 16.16 -2.66
CA ASP A 44 -2.99 15.47 -1.92
C ASP A 44 -2.49 14.96 -0.57
N PRO A 45 -3.10 15.35 0.54
CA PRO A 45 -2.66 14.95 1.88
C PRO A 45 -2.86 13.46 2.15
N LEU A 46 -3.87 12.80 1.56
CA LEU A 46 -4.11 11.37 1.74
C LEU A 46 -3.03 10.55 1.03
N GLU A 47 -2.67 10.90 -0.20
CA GLU A 47 -1.55 10.28 -0.90
C GLU A 47 -0.25 10.47 -0.12
N ARG A 48 0.03 11.69 0.33
CA ARG A 48 1.26 12.00 1.09
C ARG A 48 1.38 11.15 2.34
N VAL A 49 0.33 11.08 3.16
CA VAL A 49 0.33 10.28 4.40
C VAL A 49 0.43 8.79 4.09
N SER A 50 -0.25 8.32 3.03
CA SER A 50 -0.17 6.91 2.61
C SER A 50 1.24 6.49 2.25
N ILE A 51 1.95 7.31 1.47
CA ILE A 51 3.34 7.05 1.10
C ILE A 51 4.24 7.11 2.33
N MET A 52 4.10 8.11 3.20
CA MET A 52 4.89 8.18 4.43
C MET A 52 4.72 6.93 5.29
N ARG A 53 3.50 6.41 5.42
CA ARG A 53 3.23 5.17 6.17
C ARG A 53 3.86 3.95 5.51
N LEU A 54 3.84 3.86 4.17
CA LEU A 54 4.52 2.79 3.45
C LEU A 54 6.03 2.84 3.69
N LEU A 55 6.65 4.02 3.58
CA LEU A 55 8.08 4.19 3.81
C LEU A 55 8.46 3.78 5.24
N LEU A 56 7.69 4.21 6.23
CA LEU A 56 7.88 3.79 7.63
C LEU A 56 7.72 2.27 7.79
N ALA A 57 6.72 1.65 7.15
CA ALA A 57 6.52 0.21 7.23
C ALA A 57 7.71 -0.56 6.64
N ILE A 58 8.26 -0.10 5.51
CA ILE A 58 9.47 -0.67 4.91
C ILE A 58 10.66 -0.54 5.86
N MET A 59 10.86 0.65 6.45
CA MET A 59 11.95 0.88 7.40
C MET A 59 11.86 -0.05 8.61
N TYR A 60 10.66 -0.24 9.18
CA TYR A 60 10.45 -1.16 10.30
C TYR A 60 10.61 -2.64 9.90
N ALA A 61 10.15 -3.01 8.70
CA ALA A 61 10.25 -4.39 8.22
C ALA A 61 11.69 -4.80 7.88
N ALA A 62 12.50 -3.87 7.35
CA ALA A 62 13.89 -4.11 7.03
C ALA A 62 14.77 -4.31 8.29
N ARG A 63 14.39 -3.69 9.40
CA ARG A 63 15.17 -3.71 10.64
C ARG A 63 14.48 -4.50 11.74
N GLN A 64 14.84 -5.75 11.91
CA GLN A 64 14.25 -6.64 12.93
C GLN A 64 14.46 -6.12 14.38
N GLU A 65 15.58 -5.45 14.65
CA GLU A 65 15.87 -4.87 15.96
C GLU A 65 15.20 -3.51 16.21
N GLY A 66 14.57 -2.96 15.18
CA GLY A 66 13.77 -1.73 15.24
C GLY A 66 14.56 -0.48 15.59
N TYR A 67 13.84 0.61 15.60
CA TYR A 67 14.30 1.93 16.09
C TYR A 67 14.14 2.02 17.61
N SER A 68 14.52 1.00 18.35
CA SER A 68 14.23 0.83 19.76
C SER A 68 14.92 1.85 20.68
N SER A 69 15.85 2.65 20.14
CA SER A 69 16.49 3.72 20.91
C SER A 69 16.61 5.02 20.12
N PRO A 70 16.52 6.19 20.78
CA PRO A 70 16.78 7.49 20.13
C PRO A 70 18.16 7.57 19.45
N ALA A 71 19.17 6.90 20.01
CA ALA A 71 20.51 6.84 19.43
C ALA A 71 20.55 6.00 18.14
N GLY A 72 19.74 4.95 18.05
CA GLY A 72 19.56 4.15 16.83
C GLY A 72 18.90 4.96 15.72
N ALA A 73 17.78 5.62 16.03
CA ALA A 73 17.10 6.50 15.10
C ALA A 73 18.02 7.62 14.56
N LYS A 74 18.78 8.25 15.44
CA LYS A 74 19.74 9.30 15.07
C LYS A 74 20.81 8.81 14.10
N ARG A 75 21.42 7.64 14.37
CA ARG A 75 22.41 7.03 13.47
C ARG A 75 21.89 6.79 12.07
N ILE A 76 20.63 6.37 11.96
CA ILE A 76 19.97 6.14 10.66
C ILE A 76 19.78 7.44 9.90
N MET A 77 19.33 8.49 10.59
CA MET A 77 19.17 9.82 9.98
C MET A 77 20.51 10.42 9.51
N GLU A 78 21.61 10.07 10.18
CA GLU A 78 22.95 10.57 9.85
C GLU A 78 23.68 9.72 8.80
N ALA A 79 23.30 8.44 8.62
CA ALA A 79 24.01 7.50 7.74
C ALA A 79 23.83 7.78 6.23
N GLY A 80 22.84 8.57 5.85
CA GLY A 80 22.59 8.94 4.46
C GLY A 80 22.03 7.80 3.60
N ARG A 81 22.68 6.65 3.53
CA ARG A 81 22.25 5.44 2.81
C ARG A 81 22.02 4.30 3.78
N ASP A 82 20.93 3.54 3.58
CA ASP A 82 20.61 2.40 4.41
C ASP A 82 20.64 1.09 3.62
N GLN A 83 21.73 0.36 3.70
CA GLN A 83 21.90 -0.88 2.95
C GLN A 83 20.91 -1.97 3.37
N GLU A 84 20.53 -2.05 4.64
CA GLU A 84 19.57 -3.06 5.13
C GLU A 84 18.18 -2.85 4.48
N ILE A 85 17.78 -1.60 4.28
CA ILE A 85 16.51 -1.28 3.58
C ILE A 85 16.60 -1.66 2.10
N ILE A 86 17.73 -1.37 1.45
CA ILE A 86 17.93 -1.70 0.04
C ILE A 86 17.94 -3.21 -0.15
N ASP A 87 18.65 -3.95 0.70
CA ASP A 87 18.69 -5.42 0.65
C ASP A 87 17.28 -6.02 0.88
N TYR A 88 16.51 -5.46 1.82
CA TYR A 88 15.12 -5.83 2.03
C TYR A 88 14.26 -5.58 0.78
N LEU A 89 14.37 -4.41 0.18
CA LEU A 89 13.61 -4.08 -1.04
C LEU A 89 13.93 -5.02 -2.19
N HIS A 90 15.20 -5.38 -2.39
CA HIS A 90 15.62 -6.33 -3.41
C HIS A 90 15.10 -7.74 -3.12
N ALA A 91 15.18 -8.21 -1.88
CA ALA A 91 14.67 -9.52 -1.49
C ALA A 91 13.16 -9.65 -1.70
N TRP A 92 12.41 -8.57 -1.49
CA TRP A 92 10.96 -8.53 -1.62
C TRP A 92 10.46 -7.87 -2.91
N ALA A 93 11.32 -7.59 -3.89
CA ALA A 93 10.98 -6.88 -5.12
C ALA A 93 9.80 -7.50 -5.88
N HIS A 94 9.67 -8.84 -5.85
CA HIS A 94 8.55 -9.56 -6.46
C HIS A 94 7.17 -9.17 -5.90
N ARG A 95 7.10 -8.68 -4.64
CA ARG A 95 5.85 -8.22 -3.99
C ARG A 95 5.54 -6.76 -4.28
N PHE A 96 6.45 -6.04 -4.90
CA PHE A 96 6.31 -4.63 -5.26
C PHE A 96 5.97 -4.40 -6.74
N ASP A 97 5.68 -5.47 -7.49
CA ASP A 97 5.20 -5.33 -8.87
C ASP A 97 3.70 -5.06 -8.89
N LEU A 98 3.30 -3.89 -9.41
CA LEU A 98 1.91 -3.47 -9.52
C LEU A 98 1.09 -4.39 -10.44
N MET A 99 1.73 -4.94 -11.48
CA MET A 99 1.08 -5.69 -12.54
C MET A 99 1.35 -7.20 -12.49
N SER A 100 1.90 -7.71 -11.39
CA SER A 100 2.15 -9.14 -11.22
C SER A 100 0.86 -9.96 -11.36
N GLU A 101 0.90 -11.03 -12.14
CA GLU A 101 -0.24 -11.94 -12.30
C GLU A 101 -0.48 -12.83 -11.08
N THR A 102 0.54 -13.06 -10.28
CA THR A 102 0.49 -13.98 -9.12
C THR A 102 0.44 -13.26 -7.79
N GLU A 103 1.22 -12.20 -7.62
CA GLU A 103 1.39 -11.47 -6.36
C GLU A 103 1.46 -9.96 -6.59
N PRO A 104 0.38 -9.35 -7.13
CA PRO A 104 0.39 -7.91 -7.42
C PRO A 104 0.41 -7.08 -6.15
N PHE A 105 1.15 -5.97 -6.19
CA PHE A 105 1.31 -5.08 -5.04
C PHE A 105 -0.03 -4.61 -4.46
N LEU A 106 -0.26 -4.90 -3.17
CA LEU A 106 -1.48 -4.56 -2.42
C LEU A 106 -2.80 -5.03 -3.07
N GLN A 107 -2.75 -6.00 -3.92
CA GLN A 107 -3.91 -6.57 -4.61
C GLN A 107 -3.97 -8.08 -4.38
N VAL A 108 -5.09 -8.69 -4.73
CA VAL A 108 -5.28 -10.14 -4.68
C VAL A 108 -5.40 -10.68 -6.10
N ALA A 109 -4.44 -11.49 -6.51
CA ALA A 109 -4.47 -12.11 -7.83
C ALA A 109 -5.68 -13.04 -8.01
N GLY A 110 -6.21 -13.09 -9.23
CA GLY A 110 -7.30 -14.01 -9.59
C GLY A 110 -8.64 -13.73 -8.88
N MET A 111 -8.78 -12.56 -8.27
CA MET A 111 -10.02 -12.17 -7.59
C MET A 111 -11.17 -11.99 -8.60
N MET A 112 -12.23 -12.76 -8.46
CA MET A 112 -13.42 -12.70 -9.32
C MET A 112 -14.64 -12.28 -8.50
N PRO A 113 -15.36 -11.21 -8.88
CA PRO A 113 -16.58 -10.80 -8.19
C PRO A 113 -17.74 -11.76 -8.44
N GLN A 114 -18.64 -11.89 -7.47
CA GLN A 114 -19.93 -12.53 -7.68
C GLN A 114 -20.83 -11.64 -8.57
N GLY A 115 -21.26 -12.19 -9.72
CA GLY A 115 -22.11 -11.48 -10.68
C GLY A 115 -21.36 -10.56 -11.63
N LYS A 116 -22.07 -9.65 -12.29
CA LYS A 116 -21.46 -8.72 -13.23
C LYS A 116 -20.70 -7.64 -12.45
N PRO A 117 -19.40 -7.45 -12.69
CA PRO A 117 -18.67 -6.36 -12.08
C PRO A 117 -19.27 -5.02 -12.53
N LYS A 118 -19.41 -4.09 -11.60
CA LYS A 118 -19.73 -2.70 -11.92
C LYS A 118 -18.42 -1.97 -12.20
N ASP A 119 -18.35 -1.33 -13.34
CA ASP A 119 -17.24 -0.45 -13.66
C ASP A 119 -17.49 0.93 -13.03
N TYR A 120 -16.62 1.30 -12.12
CA TYR A 120 -16.63 2.61 -11.47
C TYR A 120 -15.48 3.51 -11.95
N GLY A 121 -14.68 3.02 -12.89
CA GLY A 121 -13.44 3.67 -13.28
C GLY A 121 -12.50 3.89 -12.07
N PHE A 122 -11.58 4.82 -12.18
CA PHE A 122 -10.60 5.12 -11.12
C PHE A 122 -11.15 5.91 -9.94
N THR A 123 -12.35 6.46 -10.04
CA THR A 123 -12.95 7.25 -8.93
C THR A 123 -13.11 6.44 -7.65
N ARG A 124 -13.19 5.11 -7.75
CA ARG A 124 -13.30 4.23 -6.60
C ARG A 124 -12.01 4.09 -5.80
N LEU A 125 -10.87 4.33 -6.42
CA LEU A 125 -9.57 4.16 -5.78
C LEU A 125 -9.20 5.30 -4.82
N HIS A 126 -9.89 6.45 -4.93
CA HIS A 126 -9.57 7.61 -4.10
C HIS A 126 -10.83 8.19 -3.45
N PRO A 127 -10.90 8.28 -2.10
CA PRO A 127 -12.10 8.75 -1.39
C PRO A 127 -12.55 10.16 -1.80
N ALA A 128 -11.62 11.06 -2.09
CA ALA A 128 -11.93 12.42 -2.53
C ALA A 128 -12.61 12.44 -3.91
N MET A 129 -12.38 11.44 -4.76
CA MET A 129 -13.00 11.32 -6.07
C MET A 129 -14.41 10.73 -6.02
N GLN A 130 -14.79 10.13 -4.90
CA GLN A 130 -16.12 9.52 -4.72
C GLN A 130 -17.22 10.55 -4.41
N ARG A 131 -16.88 11.80 -4.13
CA ARG A 131 -17.84 12.88 -3.79
C ARG A 131 -17.66 14.08 -4.71
N PRO A 132 -18.21 14.06 -5.91
CA PRO A 132 -17.95 15.06 -6.95
C PRO A 132 -18.83 16.31 -6.83
N LEU A 133 -19.13 16.84 -5.64
CA LEU A 133 -19.90 18.10 -5.57
C LEU A 133 -19.15 19.30 -6.17
N TRP A 134 -17.82 19.23 -6.25
CA TRP A 134 -16.96 20.34 -6.70
C TRP A 134 -15.91 19.94 -7.75
N GLN A 135 -15.77 18.65 -8.05
CA GLN A 135 -14.73 18.17 -8.95
C GLN A 135 -15.33 17.28 -10.02
N THR A 136 -15.27 17.75 -11.26
CA THR A 136 -15.57 16.95 -12.44
C THR A 136 -14.33 16.09 -12.78
N HIS A 137 -14.17 14.97 -12.11
CA HIS A 137 -13.17 13.97 -12.52
C HIS A 137 -13.80 13.04 -13.54
N ASP A 138 -13.16 12.92 -14.69
CA ASP A 138 -13.50 11.86 -15.64
C ASP A 138 -13.02 10.52 -15.06
N PRO A 139 -13.94 9.61 -14.69
CA PRO A 139 -13.59 8.33 -14.11
C PRO A 139 -12.83 7.41 -15.08
N TYR A 140 -12.89 7.71 -16.36
CA TYR A 140 -12.26 6.91 -17.42
C TYR A 140 -11.01 7.58 -18.00
N LYS A 141 -10.56 8.71 -17.42
CA LYS A 141 -9.30 9.30 -17.81
C LYS A 141 -8.16 8.29 -17.58
N PRO A 142 -7.32 8.03 -18.59
CA PRO A 142 -6.16 7.17 -18.40
C PRO A 142 -5.28 7.66 -17.25
N VAL A 143 -4.89 6.75 -16.37
CA VAL A 143 -3.91 7.01 -15.31
C VAL A 143 -2.62 6.27 -15.61
N THR A 144 -1.51 6.87 -15.23
CA THR A 144 -0.22 6.22 -15.33
C THR A 144 -0.09 5.13 -14.25
N PRO A 145 0.77 4.12 -14.43
CA PRO A 145 1.05 3.12 -13.39
C PRO A 145 1.51 3.76 -12.07
N ALA A 146 2.27 4.85 -12.13
CA ALA A 146 2.71 5.61 -10.97
C ALA A 146 1.53 6.24 -10.20
N GLU A 147 0.56 6.86 -10.90
CA GLU A 147 -0.67 7.39 -10.30
C GLU A 147 -1.53 6.26 -9.73
N ALA A 148 -1.69 5.15 -10.47
CA ALA A 148 -2.45 3.99 -10.02
C ALA A 148 -1.88 3.40 -8.73
N ALA A 149 -0.56 3.31 -8.58
CA ALA A 149 0.10 2.83 -7.36
C ALA A 149 -0.22 3.74 -6.15
N ARG A 150 -0.17 5.06 -6.32
CA ARG A 150 -0.52 6.01 -5.26
C ARG A 150 -1.98 5.92 -4.87
N MET A 151 -2.89 5.88 -5.86
CA MET A 151 -4.33 5.72 -5.61
C MET A 151 -4.64 4.40 -4.89
N LEU A 152 -3.96 3.31 -5.26
CA LEU A 152 -4.14 2.01 -4.62
C LEU A 152 -3.72 2.03 -3.14
N LEU A 153 -2.63 2.74 -2.80
CA LEU A 153 -2.24 2.98 -1.41
C LEU A 153 -3.33 3.73 -0.64
N VAL A 154 -3.88 4.80 -1.21
CA VAL A 154 -4.96 5.56 -0.58
C VAL A 154 -6.20 4.70 -0.39
N CYS A 155 -6.59 3.92 -1.41
CA CYS A 155 -7.71 3.00 -1.33
C CYS A 155 -7.54 2.01 -0.18
N ASN A 156 -6.37 1.36 -0.08
CA ASN A 156 -6.11 0.40 0.98
C ASN A 156 -6.12 1.00 2.40
N MET A 157 -5.76 2.27 2.55
CA MET A 157 -5.67 2.95 3.85
C MET A 157 -6.96 3.64 4.28
N TYR A 158 -7.75 4.13 3.33
CA TYR A 158 -8.86 5.05 3.60
C TYR A 158 -10.19 4.62 2.97
N ASP A 159 -10.26 3.42 2.35
CA ASP A 159 -11.56 2.95 1.84
C ASP A 159 -12.54 2.78 3.01
N VAL A 160 -13.74 3.30 2.80
CA VAL A 160 -14.76 3.30 3.85
C VAL A 160 -15.48 1.94 3.89
N ALA A 161 -15.85 1.54 5.09
CA ALA A 161 -16.70 0.37 5.27
C ALA A 161 -18.02 0.55 4.49
N GLY A 162 -18.44 -0.49 3.79
CA GLY A 162 -19.66 -0.47 3.00
C GLY A 162 -20.06 -1.86 2.54
N VAL A 163 -21.20 -1.92 1.83
CA VAL A 163 -21.63 -3.17 1.19
C VAL A 163 -20.77 -3.41 -0.05
N HIS A 164 -19.95 -4.44 0.02
CA HIS A 164 -19.12 -4.87 -1.10
C HIS A 164 -19.71 -6.10 -1.78
N THR A 165 -19.53 -6.18 -3.10
CA THR A 165 -19.89 -7.39 -3.85
C THR A 165 -19.08 -8.57 -3.32
N GLY A 166 -19.74 -9.68 -2.99
CA GLY A 166 -19.08 -10.91 -2.57
C GLY A 166 -18.16 -11.46 -3.66
N MET A 167 -17.22 -12.30 -3.22
CA MET A 167 -16.33 -13.00 -4.13
C MET A 167 -16.94 -14.29 -4.64
N ALA A 168 -16.58 -14.71 -5.86
CA ALA A 168 -16.92 -16.02 -6.36
C ALA A 168 -16.38 -17.11 -5.41
N GLY A 169 -17.26 -18.01 -4.93
CA GLY A 169 -16.92 -19.02 -3.95
C GLY A 169 -17.16 -18.65 -2.48
N ASP A 170 -17.51 -17.41 -2.16
CA ASP A 170 -17.95 -17.05 -0.81
C ASP A 170 -19.30 -17.71 -0.48
N ARG A 171 -19.35 -18.45 0.64
CA ARG A 171 -20.56 -19.19 1.06
C ARG A 171 -21.71 -18.30 1.53
N LYS A 172 -21.43 -17.07 1.95
CA LYS A 172 -22.45 -16.07 2.34
C LYS A 172 -21.97 -14.67 1.97
N PRO A 173 -22.79 -13.86 1.27
CA PRO A 173 -22.55 -12.42 1.23
C PRO A 173 -22.65 -11.90 2.67
N ARG A 174 -21.55 -11.43 3.23
CA ARG A 174 -21.54 -10.86 4.57
C ARG A 174 -22.23 -9.51 4.52
N GLU A 175 -23.21 -9.32 5.40
CA GLU A 175 -23.84 -8.05 5.66
C GLU A 175 -22.80 -6.97 5.99
N ALA A 176 -23.14 -5.74 5.59
CA ALA A 176 -22.32 -4.54 5.75
C ALA A 176 -21.73 -4.42 7.17
N ASN A 177 -20.44 -4.26 7.27
CA ASN A 177 -19.59 -3.83 8.37
C ASN A 177 -18.29 -4.65 8.50
N VAL A 178 -17.89 -5.36 7.45
CA VAL A 178 -16.59 -6.03 7.49
C VAL A 178 -15.57 -5.12 6.82
N PRO A 179 -14.48 -4.75 7.51
CA PRO A 179 -13.33 -4.11 6.89
C PRO A 179 -12.87 -4.97 5.71
N HIS A 180 -12.40 -4.32 4.67
CA HIS A 180 -11.89 -4.95 3.45
C HIS A 180 -11.10 -6.22 3.78
N ARG A 181 -11.45 -7.37 3.19
CA ARG A 181 -10.80 -8.67 3.48
C ARG A 181 -9.30 -8.74 3.16
N GLY A 182 -8.72 -7.67 2.64
CA GLY A 182 -7.27 -7.51 2.50
C GLY A 182 -6.55 -7.16 3.81
N TRP A 183 -7.29 -6.72 4.82
CA TRP A 183 -6.75 -6.38 6.14
C TRP A 183 -7.17 -7.43 7.16
N ARG A 184 -6.47 -8.55 7.24
CA ARG A 184 -6.39 -9.27 8.51
C ARG A 184 -5.51 -8.41 9.42
N ARG A 185 -6.04 -8.01 10.56
CA ARG A 185 -5.20 -7.45 11.62
C ARG A 185 -4.12 -8.47 11.95
N PRO A 186 -2.86 -8.06 12.11
CA PRO A 186 -1.78 -8.98 12.51
C PRO A 186 -2.11 -9.79 13.77
N GLU A 187 -2.92 -9.25 14.66
CA GLU A 187 -3.41 -9.86 15.91
C GLU A 187 -4.31 -11.08 15.68
N ASP A 188 -5.04 -11.16 14.57
CA ASP A 188 -5.91 -12.32 14.29
C ASP A 188 -5.12 -13.57 13.84
N SER A 189 -3.83 -13.41 13.53
CA SER A 189 -2.94 -14.53 13.19
C SER A 189 -2.15 -15.08 14.37
N LEU A 190 -2.20 -14.43 15.54
CA LEU A 190 -1.39 -14.76 16.71
C LEU A 190 -2.20 -15.34 17.89
N LEU A 191 -3.53 -15.46 17.78
CA LEU A 191 -4.30 -16.15 18.81
C LEU A 191 -4.31 -17.65 18.49
N PRO A 192 -3.70 -18.49 19.36
CA PRO A 192 -3.93 -19.92 19.29
C PRO A 192 -5.42 -20.18 19.53
N SER A 193 -6.00 -21.06 18.74
CA SER A 193 -7.36 -21.54 18.94
C SER A 193 -7.53 -21.92 20.40
N SER A 194 -8.35 -21.14 21.13
CA SER A 194 -8.73 -21.45 22.49
C SER A 194 -9.44 -22.81 22.49
N THR A 195 -8.73 -23.86 22.89
CA THR A 195 -9.30 -25.11 23.34
C THR A 195 -10.26 -24.76 24.48
N GLU A 196 -11.52 -25.11 24.29
CA GLU A 196 -12.55 -25.07 25.32
C GLU A 196 -12.07 -25.83 26.55
N THR A 197 -11.70 -25.10 27.58
CA THR A 197 -11.55 -25.67 28.92
C THR A 197 -12.94 -25.71 29.53
N THR A 198 -13.60 -26.84 29.43
CA THR A 198 -14.80 -27.17 30.23
C THR A 198 -14.42 -27.11 31.69
N CYS A 199 -14.78 -26.01 32.32
CA CYS A 199 -14.70 -25.91 33.79
C CYS A 199 -15.88 -26.68 34.39
N GLY A 200 -15.62 -27.92 34.83
CA GLY A 200 -16.55 -28.68 35.68
C GLY A 200 -16.66 -27.99 37.05
N ARG A 201 -17.87 -27.69 37.47
CA ARG A 201 -18.17 -27.36 38.85
C ARG A 201 -18.55 -28.63 39.64
N PRO A 202 -18.16 -28.72 40.89
CA PRO A 202 -18.55 -29.80 41.78
C PRO A 202 -20.04 -29.72 42.16
#